data_6bd63d5ac4566c9589405e1e4c0c4f91
#
_entry.id   6bd63d5ac4566c9589405e1e4c0c4f91
#
_cell.length_a   1.000
_cell.length_b   1.000
_cell.length_c   1.000
_cell.angle_alpha   90.00
_cell.angle_beta   90.00
_cell.angle_gamma   90.00
#
_symmetry.space_group_name_H-M   'P 1'
#
loop_
_entity.id
_entity.type
_entity.pdbx_description
1 polymer ?
#
loop_
_entity_poly.entity_id
_entity_poly.type
_entity_poly.pdbx_seq_one_letter_code
_entity_poly.pdbx_strand_id
1 'polypeptide(L)'
;MNALNHSRPLALFGLLLANLCWSGNALVARAFAGEIAPFTLSFWRWCLALALLLPFVALPLWRHRVAVRTAGWRLLVLGGLGIAGYNSLLYSAAQTTAAINISLVNTCLPLVTFIGAGLLLNEWPARRAWWGMLVAVMGLAVLICQGQWSRLASLSFNQGDLIMLLAVVDWALYSLLLRRWAAYLQPIPPLALLGVFILLGVPLILPFYLYELSQGAHLAINAANLSAVAYTAVFA
;
A
#
# COMPACT_ATOMS: atom_id res chain seq x y z
N MET A 1 -23.68 23.78 12.95
CA MET A 1 -22.23 23.88 13.21
C MET A 1 -21.67 22.89 14.25
N ASN A 2 -22.47 22.24 15.09
CA ASN A 2 -21.94 21.37 16.17
C ASN A 2 -21.66 19.90 15.79
N ALA A 3 -22.19 19.38 14.69
CA ALA A 3 -21.94 17.98 14.28
C ALA A 3 -20.53 17.75 13.71
N LEU A 4 -19.91 18.79 13.13
CA LEU A 4 -18.55 18.69 12.55
C LEU A 4 -17.42 18.68 13.60
N ASN A 5 -17.69 19.13 14.83
CA ASN A 5 -16.67 19.17 15.90
C ASN A 5 -16.50 17.83 16.62
N HIS A 6 -17.53 16.97 16.66
CA HIS A 6 -17.44 15.64 17.29
C HIS A 6 -16.81 14.58 16.40
N SER A 7 -16.80 14.80 15.08
CA SER A 7 -16.19 13.84 14.12
C SER A 7 -14.66 13.99 13.99
N ARG A 8 -14.09 15.15 14.33
CA ARG A 8 -12.63 15.41 14.20
C ARG A 8 -11.76 14.50 15.08
N PRO A 9 -12.01 14.35 16.40
CA PRO A 9 -11.18 13.46 17.23
C PRO A 9 -11.31 12.00 16.81
N LEU A 10 -12.49 11.55 16.40
CA LEU A 10 -12.70 10.20 15.90
C LEU A 10 -11.95 9.96 14.58
N ALA A 11 -11.95 10.94 13.68
CA ALA A 11 -11.19 10.87 12.42
C ALA A 11 -9.69 10.84 12.69
N LEU A 12 -9.19 11.67 13.61
CA LEU A 12 -7.78 11.67 14.01
C LEU A 12 -7.38 10.33 14.64
N PHE A 13 -8.20 9.79 15.54
CA PHE A 13 -7.97 8.48 16.14
C PHE A 13 -7.93 7.38 15.08
N GLY A 14 -8.88 7.38 14.13
CA GLY A 14 -8.90 6.44 13.02
C GLY A 14 -7.65 6.52 12.13
N LEU A 15 -7.17 7.73 11.85
CA LEU A 15 -5.92 7.94 11.10
C LEU A 15 -4.70 7.42 11.86
N LEU A 16 -4.60 7.66 13.15
CA LEU A 16 -3.51 7.15 13.98
C LEU A 16 -3.54 5.63 14.03
N LEU A 17 -4.70 5.03 14.23
CA LEU A 17 -4.87 3.58 14.23
C LEU A 17 -4.48 2.96 12.89
N ALA A 18 -4.92 3.55 11.77
CA ALA A 18 -4.55 3.08 10.44
C ALA A 18 -3.03 3.12 10.21
N ASN A 19 -2.36 4.20 10.62
CA ASN A 19 -0.90 4.30 10.50
C ASN A 19 -0.16 3.26 11.36
N LEU A 20 -0.66 2.98 12.58
CA LEU A 20 -0.11 1.92 13.42
C LEU A 20 -0.27 0.54 12.76
N CYS A 21 -1.44 0.25 12.22
CA CYS A 21 -1.71 -1.00 11.50
C CYS A 21 -0.80 -1.16 10.26
N TRP A 22 -0.63 -0.09 9.48
CA TRP A 22 0.25 -0.11 8.30
C TRP A 22 1.74 -0.25 8.67
N SER A 23 2.17 0.37 9.76
CA SER A 23 3.54 0.18 10.29
C SER A 23 3.76 -1.29 10.69
N GLY A 24 2.77 -1.92 11.31
CA GLY A 24 2.78 -3.35 11.62
C GLY A 24 2.89 -4.24 10.38
N ASN A 25 2.28 -3.86 9.24
CA ASN A 25 2.41 -4.59 7.99
C ASN A 25 3.88 -4.70 7.52
N ALA A 26 4.63 -3.61 7.57
CA ALA A 26 6.05 -3.62 7.19
C ALA A 26 6.89 -4.46 8.16
N LEU A 27 6.56 -4.42 9.46
CA LEU A 27 7.23 -5.25 10.47
C LEU A 27 6.95 -6.74 10.25
N VAL A 28 5.69 -7.13 10.00
CA VAL A 28 5.32 -8.51 9.68
C VAL A 28 6.00 -8.96 8.39
N ALA A 29 5.99 -8.15 7.34
CA ALA A 29 6.67 -8.44 6.08
C ALA A 29 8.16 -8.76 6.30
N ARG A 30 8.83 -8.01 7.18
CA ARG A 30 10.24 -8.24 7.49
C ARG A 30 10.46 -9.43 8.43
N ALA A 31 9.61 -9.60 9.43
CA ALA A 31 9.72 -10.70 10.41
C ALA A 31 9.57 -12.08 9.74
N PHE A 32 8.74 -12.17 8.70
CA PHE A 32 8.49 -13.41 7.96
C PHE A 32 9.26 -13.49 6.64
N ALA A 33 10.21 -12.56 6.41
CA ALA A 33 11.10 -12.62 5.26
C ALA A 33 11.96 -13.91 5.31
N GLY A 34 11.98 -14.64 4.20
CA GLY A 34 12.63 -15.95 4.10
C GLY A 34 11.78 -17.14 4.56
N GLU A 35 10.70 -16.93 5.34
CA GLU A 35 9.75 -17.99 5.74
C GLU A 35 8.54 -18.03 4.81
N ILE A 36 8.01 -16.86 4.43
CA ILE A 36 6.87 -16.73 3.51
C ILE A 36 7.33 -15.95 2.29
N ALA A 37 7.14 -16.53 1.11
CA ALA A 37 7.44 -15.86 -0.14
C ALA A 37 6.51 -14.65 -0.36
N PRO A 38 6.99 -13.56 -0.99
CA PRO A 38 6.29 -12.27 -1.06
C PRO A 38 4.90 -12.36 -1.72
N PHE A 39 4.80 -13.01 -2.88
CA PHE A 39 3.52 -13.14 -3.56
C PHE A 39 2.61 -14.17 -2.89
N THR A 40 3.17 -15.16 -2.21
CA THR A 40 2.42 -16.09 -1.34
C THR A 40 1.73 -15.34 -0.21
N LEU A 41 2.46 -14.47 0.51
CA LEU A 41 1.86 -13.63 1.57
C LEU A 41 0.80 -12.68 0.98
N SER A 42 1.13 -11.99 -0.12
CA SER A 42 0.22 -11.05 -0.77
C SER A 42 -1.06 -11.73 -1.25
N PHE A 43 -0.97 -12.92 -1.86
CA PHE A 43 -2.12 -13.67 -2.37
C PHE A 43 -3.05 -14.11 -1.23
N TRP A 44 -2.52 -14.79 -0.22
CA TRP A 44 -3.33 -15.34 0.86
C TRP A 44 -3.97 -14.27 1.74
N ARG A 45 -3.25 -13.15 2.02
CA ARG A 45 -3.85 -12.03 2.76
C ARG A 45 -5.04 -11.44 2.02
N TRP A 46 -4.93 -11.22 0.69
CA TRP A 46 -6.01 -10.63 -0.07
C TRP A 46 -7.16 -11.61 -0.32
N CYS A 47 -6.89 -12.92 -0.44
CA CYS A 47 -7.94 -13.94 -0.45
C CYS A 47 -8.72 -13.95 0.87
N LEU A 48 -8.02 -13.91 2.01
CA LEU A 48 -8.66 -13.85 3.32
C LEU A 48 -9.44 -12.54 3.50
N ALA A 49 -8.86 -11.39 3.14
CA ALA A 49 -9.56 -10.11 3.18
C ALA A 49 -10.83 -10.12 2.32
N LEU A 50 -10.76 -10.68 1.11
CA LEU A 50 -11.93 -10.84 0.24
C LEU A 50 -12.99 -11.72 0.87
N ALA A 51 -12.61 -12.87 1.42
CA ALA A 51 -13.55 -13.78 2.08
C ALA A 51 -14.28 -13.11 3.26
N LEU A 52 -13.56 -12.33 4.06
CA LEU A 52 -14.13 -11.57 5.18
C LEU A 52 -15.04 -10.42 4.73
N LEU A 53 -14.68 -9.74 3.63
CA LEU A 53 -15.43 -8.59 3.12
C LEU A 53 -16.63 -9.01 2.26
N LEU A 54 -16.59 -10.18 1.62
CA LEU A 54 -17.59 -10.61 0.64
C LEU A 54 -19.04 -10.50 1.13
N PRO A 55 -19.39 -10.91 2.37
CA PRO A 55 -20.75 -10.78 2.87
C PRO A 55 -21.27 -9.33 2.90
N PHE A 56 -20.36 -8.37 3.13
CA PHE A 56 -20.69 -6.95 3.25
C PHE A 56 -20.71 -6.22 1.91
N VAL A 57 -19.92 -6.69 0.92
CA VAL A 57 -19.77 -6.00 -0.37
C VAL A 57 -20.58 -6.60 -1.49
N ALA A 58 -20.99 -7.86 -1.40
CA ALA A 58 -21.71 -8.55 -2.49
C ALA A 58 -22.99 -7.81 -2.90
N LEU A 59 -23.86 -7.46 -1.95
CA LEU A 59 -25.10 -6.76 -2.21
C LEU A 59 -24.89 -5.32 -2.71
N PRO A 60 -24.04 -4.48 -2.09
CA PRO A 60 -23.65 -3.18 -2.65
C PRO A 60 -23.09 -3.26 -4.07
N LEU A 61 -22.24 -4.23 -4.38
CA LEU A 61 -21.70 -4.44 -5.73
C LEU A 61 -22.79 -4.75 -6.75
N TRP A 62 -23.69 -5.63 -6.39
CA TRP A 62 -24.83 -5.96 -7.25
C TRP A 62 -25.72 -4.75 -7.53
N ARG A 63 -25.99 -3.94 -6.49
CA ARG A 63 -26.81 -2.72 -6.62
C ARG A 63 -26.15 -1.66 -7.50
N HIS A 64 -24.82 -1.52 -7.42
CA HIS A 64 -24.04 -0.51 -8.15
C HIS A 64 -23.34 -1.08 -9.40
N ARG A 65 -23.77 -2.25 -9.90
CA ARG A 65 -23.13 -2.91 -11.05
C ARG A 65 -23.01 -2.05 -12.31
N VAL A 66 -23.94 -1.11 -12.52
CA VAL A 66 -23.87 -0.18 -13.65
C VAL A 66 -22.70 0.78 -13.47
N ALA A 67 -22.55 1.39 -12.29
CA ALA A 67 -21.42 2.26 -11.98
C ALA A 67 -20.07 1.52 -12.08
N VAL A 68 -20.01 0.28 -11.59
CA VAL A 68 -18.83 -0.58 -11.71
C VAL A 68 -18.47 -0.82 -13.18
N ARG A 69 -19.46 -1.14 -14.04
CA ARG A 69 -19.24 -1.31 -15.47
C ARG A 69 -18.78 -0.02 -16.16
N THR A 70 -19.36 1.13 -15.77
CA THR A 70 -18.97 2.45 -16.31
C THR A 70 -17.55 2.82 -15.92
N ALA A 71 -17.14 2.55 -14.68
CA ALA A 71 -15.75 2.74 -14.25
C ALA A 71 -14.77 1.79 -14.99
N GLY A 72 -15.23 0.56 -15.31
CA GLY A 72 -14.60 -0.36 -16.27
C GLY A 72 -13.11 -0.63 -15.97
N TRP A 73 -12.26 -0.48 -17.01
CA TRP A 73 -10.82 -0.75 -16.95
C TRP A 73 -10.07 0.06 -15.88
N ARG A 74 -10.61 1.22 -15.45
CA ARG A 74 -10.03 2.05 -14.38
C ARG A 74 -9.97 1.30 -13.06
N LEU A 75 -10.99 0.47 -12.77
CA LEU A 75 -11.02 -0.38 -11.57
C LEU A 75 -9.95 -1.48 -11.65
N LEU A 76 -9.69 -2.03 -12.83
CA LEU A 76 -8.64 -3.02 -13.03
C LEU A 76 -7.25 -2.41 -12.77
N VAL A 77 -6.99 -1.22 -13.32
CA VAL A 77 -5.72 -0.52 -13.09
C VAL A 77 -5.56 -0.19 -11.60
N LEU A 78 -6.59 0.34 -10.94
CA LEU A 78 -6.52 0.66 -9.52
C LEU A 78 -6.41 -0.58 -8.64
N GLY A 79 -7.09 -1.67 -8.97
CA GLY A 79 -6.92 -2.95 -8.30
C GLY A 79 -5.52 -3.54 -8.53
N GLY A 80 -4.98 -3.38 -9.73
CA GLY A 80 -3.61 -3.78 -10.06
C GLY A 80 -2.57 -3.04 -9.22
N LEU A 81 -2.63 -1.73 -9.18
CA LEU A 81 -1.70 -0.90 -8.40
C LEU A 81 -1.93 -1.07 -6.88
N GLY A 82 -3.15 -0.80 -6.39
CA GLY A 82 -3.42 -0.74 -4.94
C GLY A 82 -3.42 -2.10 -4.25
N ILE A 83 -3.81 -3.17 -4.93
CA ILE A 83 -3.90 -4.52 -4.36
C ILE A 83 -2.71 -5.39 -4.77
N ALA A 84 -2.46 -5.53 -6.07
CA ALA A 84 -1.41 -6.43 -6.56
C ALA A 84 -0.02 -5.80 -6.50
N GLY A 85 0.12 -4.51 -6.82
CA GLY A 85 1.40 -3.81 -6.92
C GLY A 85 2.04 -3.54 -5.57
N TYR A 86 1.56 -2.54 -4.85
CA TYR A 86 2.22 -1.99 -3.67
C TYR A 86 2.63 -3.05 -2.64
N ASN A 87 1.69 -3.88 -2.20
CA ASN A 87 2.00 -4.84 -1.13
C ASN A 87 2.95 -5.95 -1.59
N SER A 88 2.81 -6.42 -2.83
CA SER A 88 3.72 -7.44 -3.37
C SER A 88 5.13 -6.89 -3.51
N LEU A 89 5.29 -5.64 -3.96
CA LEU A 89 6.58 -4.96 -4.03
C LEU A 89 7.16 -4.72 -2.62
N LEU A 90 6.35 -4.28 -1.64
CA LEU A 90 6.77 -4.10 -0.26
C LEU A 90 7.27 -5.42 0.35
N TYR A 91 6.54 -6.52 0.14
CA TYR A 91 6.94 -7.84 0.65
C TYR A 91 8.19 -8.37 -0.06
N SER A 92 8.33 -8.09 -1.35
CA SER A 92 9.57 -8.42 -2.10
C SER A 92 10.76 -7.61 -1.60
N ALA A 93 10.57 -6.32 -1.34
CA ALA A 93 11.60 -5.47 -0.75
C ALA A 93 12.03 -5.97 0.62
N ALA A 94 11.08 -6.40 1.46
CA ALA A 94 11.34 -6.89 2.81
C ALA A 94 12.21 -8.16 2.85
N GLN A 95 12.32 -8.90 1.74
CA GLN A 95 13.20 -10.08 1.68
C GLN A 95 14.68 -9.70 1.83
N THR A 96 15.09 -8.54 1.30
CA THR A 96 16.51 -8.17 1.21
C THR A 96 16.86 -6.86 1.90
N THR A 97 15.87 -6.05 2.33
CA THR A 97 16.14 -4.80 3.04
C THR A 97 15.53 -4.78 4.45
N ALA A 98 16.09 -3.93 5.32
CA ALA A 98 15.64 -3.77 6.69
C ALA A 98 14.33 -2.97 6.77
N ALA A 99 13.50 -3.23 7.80
CA ALA A 99 12.25 -2.49 8.01
C ALA A 99 12.46 -0.98 8.14
N ILE A 100 13.61 -0.56 8.70
CA ILE A 100 13.97 0.86 8.78
C ILE A 100 14.17 1.47 7.40
N ASN A 101 14.84 0.78 6.47
CA ASN A 101 15.03 1.25 5.10
C ASN A 101 13.70 1.32 4.35
N ILE A 102 12.82 0.33 4.51
CA ILE A 102 11.45 0.36 3.97
C ILE A 102 10.74 1.65 4.41
N SER A 103 10.79 1.94 5.71
CA SER A 103 10.17 3.16 6.25
C SER A 103 10.81 4.43 5.71
N LEU A 104 12.14 4.45 5.56
CA LEU A 104 12.89 5.57 5.03
C LEU A 104 12.52 5.86 3.58
N VAL A 105 12.55 4.84 2.72
CA VAL A 105 12.19 4.98 1.30
C VAL A 105 10.72 5.41 1.18
N ASN A 106 9.84 4.91 2.04
CA ASN A 106 8.42 5.31 2.04
C ASN A 106 8.20 6.79 2.35
N THR A 107 9.14 7.47 3.04
CA THR A 107 9.05 8.91 3.27
C THR A 107 9.27 9.74 2.00
N CYS A 108 9.75 9.13 0.90
CA CYS A 108 9.81 9.76 -0.41
C CYS A 108 8.42 9.86 -1.08
N LEU A 109 7.39 9.18 -0.56
CA LEU A 109 6.04 9.16 -1.14
C LEU A 109 5.46 10.55 -1.39
N PRO A 110 5.53 11.54 -0.47
CA PRO A 110 5.04 12.89 -0.75
C PRO A 110 5.77 13.56 -1.93
N LEU A 111 7.08 13.34 -2.08
CA LEU A 111 7.87 13.89 -3.18
C LEU A 111 7.40 13.32 -4.52
N VAL A 112 7.30 12.00 -4.61
CA VAL A 112 6.83 11.31 -5.83
C VAL A 112 5.39 11.73 -6.15
N THR A 113 4.53 11.84 -5.13
CA THR A 113 3.15 12.28 -5.30
C THR A 113 3.06 13.73 -5.78
N PHE A 114 3.89 14.64 -5.28
CA PHE A 114 3.90 16.04 -5.72
C PHE A 114 4.36 16.20 -7.16
N ILE A 115 5.44 15.51 -7.55
CA ILE A 115 5.92 15.49 -8.93
C ILE A 115 4.84 14.87 -9.84
N GLY A 116 4.29 13.73 -9.43
CA GLY A 116 3.23 13.06 -10.17
C GLY A 116 1.95 13.90 -10.31
N ALA A 117 1.56 14.68 -9.28
CA ALA A 117 0.43 15.59 -9.35
C ALA A 117 0.66 16.72 -10.37
N GLY A 118 1.88 17.28 -10.42
CA GLY A 118 2.26 18.24 -11.43
C GLY A 118 2.17 17.67 -12.83
N LEU A 119 2.70 16.45 -13.04
CA LEU A 119 2.76 15.83 -14.37
C LEU A 119 1.41 15.25 -14.84
N LEU A 120 0.65 14.59 -13.96
CA LEU A 120 -0.58 13.88 -14.34
C LEU A 120 -1.85 14.70 -14.19
N LEU A 121 -1.87 15.64 -13.23
CA LEU A 121 -3.05 16.45 -12.90
C LEU A 121 -2.87 17.93 -13.24
N ASN A 122 -1.69 18.36 -13.67
CA ASN A 122 -1.30 19.79 -13.83
C ASN A 122 -1.43 20.58 -12.51
N GLU A 123 -1.31 19.91 -11.36
CA GLU A 123 -1.43 20.53 -10.05
C GLU A 123 -0.06 20.59 -9.38
N TRP A 124 0.65 21.67 -9.58
CA TRP A 124 1.93 21.89 -8.93
C TRP A 124 1.75 22.38 -7.48
N PRO A 125 2.47 21.80 -6.53
CA PRO A 125 2.39 22.20 -5.13
C PRO A 125 2.89 23.65 -4.96
N ALA A 126 2.31 24.35 -3.99
CA ALA A 126 2.74 25.70 -3.64
C ALA A 126 4.22 25.69 -3.16
N ARG A 127 4.93 26.81 -3.38
CA ARG A 127 6.35 26.95 -2.97
C ARG A 127 6.60 26.55 -1.50
N ARG A 128 5.64 26.82 -0.62
CA ARG A 128 5.70 26.41 0.80
C ARG A 128 5.76 24.89 0.99
N ALA A 129 5.10 24.11 0.13
CA ALA A 129 5.11 22.65 0.22
C ALA A 129 6.50 22.09 -0.13
N TRP A 130 7.21 22.69 -1.08
CA TRP A 130 8.59 22.33 -1.42
C TRP A 130 9.56 22.60 -0.26
N TRP A 131 9.39 23.73 0.44
CA TRP A 131 10.17 24.00 1.66
C TRP A 131 9.87 23.00 2.77
N GLY A 132 8.60 22.68 3.02
CA GLY A 132 8.20 21.65 3.97
C GLY A 132 8.81 20.28 3.64
N MET A 133 8.84 19.93 2.37
CA MET A 133 9.46 18.70 1.90
C MET A 133 10.98 18.70 2.11
N LEU A 134 11.67 19.80 1.80
CA LEU A 134 13.10 19.92 2.04
C LEU A 134 13.42 19.70 3.53
N VAL A 135 12.66 20.34 4.42
CA VAL A 135 12.79 20.16 5.87
C VAL A 135 12.55 18.70 6.29
N ALA A 136 11.53 18.05 5.72
CA ALA A 136 11.22 16.64 6.01
C ALA A 136 12.36 15.70 5.56
N VAL A 137 12.90 15.91 4.35
CA VAL A 137 14.05 15.14 3.84
C VAL A 137 15.29 15.36 4.70
N MET A 138 15.56 16.60 5.10
CA MET A 138 16.68 16.90 6.01
C MET A 138 16.51 16.26 7.39
N GLY A 139 15.30 16.34 7.97
CA GLY A 139 14.98 15.68 9.24
C GLY A 139 15.18 14.16 9.17
N LEU A 140 14.76 13.56 8.07
CA LEU A 140 14.98 12.15 7.79
C LEU A 140 16.47 11.81 7.69
N ALA A 141 17.25 12.60 6.95
CA ALA A 141 18.69 12.42 6.83
C ALA A 141 19.37 12.45 8.21
N VAL A 142 19.00 13.40 9.08
CA VAL A 142 19.50 13.49 10.45
C VAL A 142 19.14 12.24 11.26
N LEU A 143 17.92 11.76 11.11
CA LEU A 143 17.46 10.55 11.81
C LEU A 143 18.21 9.30 11.37
N ILE A 144 18.49 9.15 10.07
CA ILE A 144 19.29 8.05 9.51
C ILE A 144 20.72 8.12 10.03
N CYS A 145 21.30 9.32 10.01
CA CYS A 145 22.69 9.52 10.42
C CYS A 145 22.91 9.28 11.92
N GLN A 146 21.87 9.37 12.75
CA GLN A 146 22.00 9.32 14.21
C GLN A 146 23.13 10.25 14.72
N GLY A 147 23.27 11.42 14.11
CA GLY A 147 24.33 12.37 14.38
C GLY A 147 25.73 12.05 13.77
N GLN A 148 25.84 10.97 13.00
CA GLN A 148 27.09 10.56 12.33
C GLN A 148 26.93 10.61 10.81
N TRP A 149 27.35 11.70 10.19
CA TRP A 149 27.23 11.91 8.74
C TRP A 149 27.96 10.86 7.88
N SER A 150 28.98 10.20 8.44
CA SER A 150 29.69 9.08 7.81
C SER A 150 28.75 7.91 7.48
N ARG A 151 27.66 7.73 8.22
CA ARG A 151 26.66 6.70 7.96
C ARG A 151 25.88 6.96 6.66
N LEU A 152 25.69 8.23 6.27
CA LEU A 152 25.08 8.57 4.99
C LEU A 152 25.94 8.13 3.80
N ALA A 153 27.27 8.28 3.95
CA ALA A 153 28.22 7.88 2.92
C ALA A 153 28.39 6.34 2.85
N SER A 154 28.08 5.63 3.93
CA SER A 154 28.12 4.16 4.00
C SER A 154 26.79 3.48 3.68
N LEU A 155 25.74 4.25 3.33
CA LEU A 155 24.47 3.66 2.86
C LEU A 155 24.70 2.90 1.56
N SER A 156 24.67 1.59 1.64
CA SER A 156 24.63 0.72 0.46
C SER A 156 23.17 0.48 0.09
N PHE A 157 22.74 1.04 -1.04
CA PHE A 157 21.44 0.69 -1.60
C PHE A 157 21.48 -0.74 -2.09
N ASN A 158 20.58 -1.56 -1.55
CA ASN A 158 20.43 -2.94 -1.97
C ASN A 158 19.22 -3.09 -2.94
N GLN A 159 19.06 -4.28 -3.50
CA GLN A 159 17.95 -4.57 -4.42
C GLN A 159 16.59 -4.31 -3.77
N GLY A 160 16.42 -4.59 -2.48
CA GLY A 160 15.17 -4.35 -1.76
C GLY A 160 14.82 -2.87 -1.65
N ASP A 161 15.81 -1.98 -1.49
CA ASP A 161 15.58 -0.53 -1.46
C ASP A 161 15.05 -0.02 -2.80
N LEU A 162 15.57 -0.54 -3.93
CA LEU A 162 15.08 -0.22 -5.28
C LEU A 162 13.66 -0.74 -5.49
N ILE A 163 13.36 -1.97 -5.06
CA ILE A 163 11.99 -2.52 -5.12
C ILE A 163 11.05 -1.67 -4.27
N MET A 164 11.49 -1.23 -3.09
CA MET A 164 10.66 -0.35 -2.25
C MET A 164 10.41 1.01 -2.91
N LEU A 165 11.40 1.56 -3.62
CA LEU A 165 11.20 2.79 -4.39
C LEU A 165 10.15 2.60 -5.50
N LEU A 166 10.16 1.46 -6.18
CA LEU A 166 9.10 1.10 -7.14
C LEU A 166 7.73 1.01 -6.45
N ALA A 167 7.65 0.44 -5.23
CA ALA A 167 6.41 0.41 -4.45
C ALA A 167 5.91 1.81 -4.12
N VAL A 168 6.80 2.75 -3.77
CA VAL A 168 6.46 4.16 -3.53
C VAL A 168 5.91 4.83 -4.79
N VAL A 169 6.51 4.58 -5.96
CA VAL A 169 6.02 5.10 -7.25
C VAL A 169 4.66 4.51 -7.58
N ASP A 170 4.48 3.20 -7.40
CA ASP A 170 3.22 2.48 -7.60
C ASP A 170 2.09 3.08 -6.75
N TRP A 171 2.34 3.28 -5.45
CA TRP A 171 1.34 3.86 -4.52
C TRP A 171 1.02 5.32 -4.83
N ALA A 172 2.02 6.12 -5.23
CA ALA A 172 1.81 7.48 -5.69
C ALA A 172 0.92 7.49 -6.94
N LEU A 173 1.21 6.63 -7.92
CA LEU A 173 0.42 6.50 -9.14
C LEU A 173 -1.02 6.06 -8.84
N TYR A 174 -1.19 5.03 -7.98
CA TYR A 174 -2.51 4.62 -7.49
C TYR A 174 -3.30 5.79 -6.91
N SER A 175 -2.68 6.55 -6.00
CA SER A 175 -3.34 7.68 -5.31
C SER A 175 -3.72 8.79 -6.28
N LEU A 176 -2.87 9.12 -7.25
CA LEU A 176 -3.13 10.13 -8.27
C LEU A 176 -4.23 9.71 -9.25
N LEU A 177 -4.21 8.44 -9.68
CA LEU A 177 -5.24 7.91 -10.57
C LEU A 177 -6.59 7.75 -9.85
N LEU A 178 -6.59 7.36 -8.59
CA LEU A 178 -7.79 7.34 -7.74
C LEU A 178 -8.45 8.73 -7.71
N ARG A 179 -7.65 9.79 -7.53
CA ARG A 179 -8.10 11.18 -7.58
C ARG A 179 -8.56 11.60 -8.98
N ARG A 180 -7.77 11.29 -10.02
CA ARG A 180 -8.09 11.64 -11.41
C ARG A 180 -9.42 11.04 -11.87
N TRP A 181 -9.72 9.84 -11.42
CA TRP A 181 -10.93 9.12 -11.81
C TRP A 181 -12.05 9.19 -10.76
N ALA A 182 -11.94 10.07 -9.77
CA ALA A 182 -12.89 10.18 -8.66
C ALA A 182 -14.35 10.30 -9.13
N ALA A 183 -14.63 11.04 -10.22
CA ALA A 183 -15.97 11.20 -10.77
C ALA A 183 -16.62 9.86 -11.21
N TYR A 184 -15.82 8.91 -11.71
CA TYR A 184 -16.29 7.58 -12.09
C TYR A 184 -16.46 6.64 -10.89
N LEU A 185 -15.75 6.91 -9.81
CA LEU A 185 -15.72 6.05 -8.61
C LEU A 185 -16.73 6.49 -7.55
N GLN A 186 -17.04 7.81 -7.51
CA GLN A 186 -17.95 8.40 -6.52
C GLN A 186 -19.32 7.70 -6.39
N PRO A 187 -19.96 7.18 -7.49
CA PRO A 187 -21.21 6.48 -7.37
C PRO A 187 -21.14 5.11 -6.68
N ILE A 188 -19.92 4.59 -6.44
CA ILE A 188 -19.68 3.28 -5.82
C ILE A 188 -19.36 3.49 -4.33
N PRO A 189 -20.10 2.86 -3.40
CA PRO A 189 -19.78 2.96 -1.97
C PRO A 189 -18.34 2.55 -1.67
N PRO A 190 -17.62 3.23 -0.76
CA PRO A 190 -16.19 2.99 -0.53
C PRO A 190 -15.85 1.54 -0.20
N LEU A 191 -16.66 0.86 0.61
CA LEU A 191 -16.44 -0.54 0.96
C LEU A 191 -16.62 -1.47 -0.26
N ALA A 192 -17.63 -1.19 -1.11
CA ALA A 192 -17.85 -1.91 -2.35
C ALA A 192 -16.70 -1.67 -3.34
N LEU A 193 -16.19 -0.43 -3.39
CA LEU A 193 -15.04 -0.07 -4.22
C LEU A 193 -13.79 -0.86 -3.82
N LEU A 194 -13.50 -0.97 -2.52
CA LEU A 194 -12.44 -1.82 -2.00
C LEU A 194 -12.63 -3.29 -2.42
N GLY A 195 -13.86 -3.82 -2.27
CA GLY A 195 -14.19 -5.17 -2.70
C GLY A 195 -13.91 -5.42 -4.18
N VAL A 196 -14.25 -4.46 -5.06
CA VAL A 196 -13.93 -4.55 -6.50
C VAL A 196 -12.42 -4.54 -6.74
N PHE A 197 -11.69 -3.66 -6.06
CA PHE A 197 -10.23 -3.62 -6.20
C PHE A 197 -9.60 -4.95 -5.82
N ILE A 198 -10.05 -5.57 -4.73
CA ILE A 198 -9.53 -6.88 -4.31
C ILE A 198 -9.93 -7.96 -5.33
N LEU A 199 -11.20 -7.99 -5.77
CA LEU A 199 -11.68 -8.96 -6.77
C LEU A 199 -10.89 -8.91 -8.08
N LEU A 200 -10.47 -7.71 -8.52
CA LEU A 200 -9.70 -7.52 -9.73
C LEU A 200 -8.19 -7.65 -9.51
N GLY A 201 -7.70 -7.31 -8.32
CA GLY A 201 -6.27 -7.36 -7.99
C GLY A 201 -5.77 -8.76 -7.69
N VAL A 202 -6.55 -9.59 -6.98
CA VAL A 202 -6.14 -10.97 -6.65
C VAL A 202 -5.80 -11.82 -7.87
N PRO A 203 -6.59 -11.81 -8.97
CA PRO A 203 -6.20 -12.51 -10.20
C PRO A 203 -4.89 -12.04 -10.82
N LEU A 204 -4.48 -10.77 -10.60
CA LEU A 204 -3.22 -10.24 -11.09
C LEU A 204 -2.03 -10.71 -10.24
N ILE A 205 -2.23 -11.05 -8.98
CA ILE A 205 -1.20 -11.65 -8.12
C ILE A 205 -1.03 -13.14 -8.46
N LEU A 206 -2.09 -13.81 -8.87
CA LEU A 206 -2.13 -15.27 -9.06
C LEU A 206 -0.98 -15.83 -9.92
N PRO A 207 -0.61 -15.26 -11.08
CA PRO A 207 0.49 -15.79 -11.89
C PRO A 207 1.83 -15.80 -11.13
N PHE A 208 2.11 -14.76 -10.35
CA PHE A 208 3.33 -14.66 -9.56
C PHE A 208 3.32 -15.61 -8.37
N TYR A 209 2.18 -15.77 -7.71
CA TYR A 209 1.99 -16.79 -6.67
C TYR A 209 2.19 -18.20 -7.21
N LEU A 210 1.63 -18.53 -8.39
CA LEU A 210 1.81 -19.83 -9.03
C LEU A 210 3.28 -20.07 -9.44
N TYR A 211 3.98 -19.01 -9.86
CA TYR A 211 5.40 -19.09 -10.11
C TYR A 211 6.19 -19.40 -8.83
N GLU A 212 5.96 -18.71 -7.72
CA GLU A 212 6.58 -19.02 -6.42
C GLU A 212 6.27 -20.47 -5.99
N LEU A 213 5.03 -20.91 -6.17
CA LEU A 213 4.60 -22.25 -5.87
C LEU A 213 5.37 -23.30 -6.69
N SER A 214 5.62 -23.03 -7.96
CA SER A 214 6.42 -23.89 -8.85
C SER A 214 7.89 -23.98 -8.43
N GLN A 215 8.41 -22.96 -7.71
CA GLN A 215 9.75 -22.96 -7.12
C GLN A 215 9.79 -23.61 -5.72
N GLY A 216 8.69 -24.22 -5.28
CA GLY A 216 8.61 -24.91 -3.98
C GLY A 216 8.22 -24.01 -2.80
N ALA A 217 7.87 -22.75 -3.04
CA ALA A 217 7.42 -21.85 -1.99
C ALA A 217 5.97 -22.18 -1.61
N HIS A 218 5.79 -22.83 -0.48
CA HIS A 218 4.48 -23.14 0.10
C HIS A 218 4.24 -22.33 1.36
N LEU A 219 2.99 -21.91 1.59
CA LEU A 219 2.60 -21.38 2.89
C LEU A 219 2.54 -22.54 3.89
N ALA A 220 3.53 -22.64 4.78
CA ALA A 220 3.49 -23.62 5.86
C ALA A 220 2.35 -23.30 6.82
N ILE A 221 1.46 -24.28 7.04
CA ILE A 221 0.29 -24.12 7.91
C ILE A 221 0.74 -24.28 9.37
N ASN A 222 1.18 -23.20 9.97
CA ASN A 222 1.51 -23.10 11.39
C ASN A 222 0.90 -21.82 11.98
N ALA A 223 0.82 -21.74 13.31
CA ALA A 223 0.19 -20.62 14.00
C ALA A 223 0.85 -19.28 13.68
N ALA A 224 2.18 -19.23 13.49
CA ALA A 224 2.91 -18.02 13.18
C ALA A 224 2.55 -17.49 11.78
N ASN A 225 2.63 -18.32 10.75
CA ASN A 225 2.33 -17.92 9.36
C ASN A 225 0.85 -17.55 9.19
N LEU A 226 -0.06 -18.31 9.82
CA LEU A 226 -1.48 -17.99 9.80
C LEU A 226 -1.78 -16.66 10.51
N SER A 227 -1.08 -16.36 11.62
CA SER A 227 -1.22 -15.08 12.30
C SER A 227 -0.69 -13.92 11.46
N ALA A 228 0.40 -14.10 10.71
CA ALA A 228 0.93 -13.11 9.79
C ALA A 228 -0.07 -12.79 8.66
N VAL A 229 -0.63 -13.83 8.03
CA VAL A 229 -1.67 -13.68 7.01
C VAL A 229 -2.93 -13.02 7.59
N ALA A 230 -3.39 -13.43 8.76
CA ALA A 230 -4.58 -12.88 9.40
C ALA A 230 -4.37 -11.40 9.78
N TYR A 231 -3.23 -11.07 10.40
CA TYR A 231 -2.90 -9.68 10.73
C TYR A 231 -2.90 -8.79 9.48
N THR A 232 -2.17 -9.20 8.45
CA THR A 232 -2.04 -8.41 7.22
C THR A 232 -3.35 -8.32 6.43
N ALA A 233 -4.23 -9.32 6.52
CA ALA A 233 -5.55 -9.30 5.88
C ALA A 233 -6.55 -8.38 6.58
N VAL A 234 -6.48 -8.26 7.90
CA VAL A 234 -7.49 -7.54 8.71
C VAL A 234 -7.04 -6.10 9.00
N PHE A 235 -5.75 -5.87 9.23
CA PHE A 235 -5.24 -4.59 9.74
C PHE A 235 -4.36 -3.82 8.74
N ALA A 236 -4.00 -4.40 7.58
CA ALA A 236 -3.03 -3.75 6.70
C ALA A 236 -3.47 -3.61 5.21
#